data_04bc54e57dceed1727136bfee464c679
#
_entry.id   04bc54e57dceed1727136bfee464c679
#
_cell.length_a   1.000
_cell.length_b   1.000
_cell.length_c   1.000
_cell.angle_alpha   90.00
_cell.angle_beta   90.00
_cell.angle_gamma   90.00
#
_symmetry.space_group_name_H-M   'P 1'
#
loop_
_entity.id
_entity.type
_entity.pdbx_description
1 polymer ?
#
loop_
_entity_poly.entity_id
_entity_poly.type
_entity_poly.pdbx_seq_one_letter_code
_entity_poly.pdbx_strand_id
1 'polypeptide(L)'
;MILMAAVLLLLGFVIGMAFSPEGGVFGLMIAAAIWLILTLISFSSGDQILLAASRATPVTHDVHPQLFNVVEEMKIAAGLPAMPKIYIINDPAPNAFATGRNPENASVAVTAGLLARLNRDELQGVIAHEISHIVHRDILFVTLAGIMLGSIVLLSQVFLRGMFYSSMGGSRRRYSSGGQGGGQAQIVMLIVAIAAAIVAPIMAYLLYFALSRRREYLADA
;
A
#
# COMPACT_ATOMS: atom_id res chain seq x y z
N MET A 1 -9.73 1.91 7.41
CA MET A 1 -9.29 3.17 6.77
C MET A 1 -9.16 4.33 7.75
N ILE A 2 -10.23 4.73 8.46
CA ILE A 2 -10.19 5.88 9.40
C ILE A 2 -9.07 5.73 10.45
N LEU A 3 -8.92 4.53 11.02
CA LEU A 3 -7.88 4.29 12.02
C LEU A 3 -6.46 4.41 11.45
N MET A 4 -6.22 3.94 10.23
CA MET A 4 -4.91 4.12 9.56
C MET A 4 -4.63 5.60 9.25
N ALA A 5 -5.64 6.35 8.81
CA ALA A 5 -5.52 7.79 8.62
C ALA A 5 -5.19 8.50 9.94
N ALA A 6 -5.86 8.13 11.03
CA ALA A 6 -5.59 8.68 12.35
C ALA A 6 -4.14 8.39 12.81
N VAL A 7 -3.63 7.17 12.58
CA VAL A 7 -2.22 6.82 12.89
C VAL A 7 -1.25 7.67 12.08
N LEU A 8 -1.50 7.87 10.79
CA LEU A 8 -0.64 8.69 9.93
C LEU A 8 -0.61 10.16 10.36
N LEU A 9 -1.78 10.74 10.61
CA LEU A 9 -1.90 12.14 11.03
C LEU A 9 -1.30 12.37 12.42
N LEU A 10 -1.52 11.45 13.35
CA LEU A 10 -0.92 11.49 14.68
C LEU A 10 0.61 11.39 14.60
N LEU A 11 1.13 10.48 13.76
CA LEU A 11 2.57 10.36 13.54
C LEU A 11 3.16 11.67 13.00
N GLY A 12 2.53 12.26 11.99
CA GLY A 12 2.98 13.56 11.44
C GLY A 12 2.96 14.67 12.48
N PHE A 13 1.91 14.75 13.29
CA PHE A 13 1.79 15.71 14.38
C PHE A 13 2.91 15.56 15.41
N VAL A 14 3.14 14.33 15.90
CA VAL A 14 4.18 14.04 16.90
C VAL A 14 5.59 14.33 16.36
N ILE A 15 5.85 13.93 15.10
CA ILE A 15 7.12 14.27 14.43
C ILE A 15 7.31 15.78 14.34
N GLY A 16 6.27 16.53 13.95
CA GLY A 16 6.32 17.99 13.88
C GLY A 16 6.66 18.65 15.21
N MET A 17 6.04 18.18 16.29
CA MET A 17 6.33 18.67 17.66
C MET A 17 7.76 18.38 18.11
N ALA A 18 8.41 17.34 17.60
CA ALA A 18 9.80 17.05 17.93
C ALA A 18 10.79 18.09 17.38
N PHE A 19 10.41 18.81 16.31
CA PHE A 19 11.26 19.88 15.74
C PHE A 19 11.00 21.25 16.36
N SER A 20 9.75 21.57 16.71
CA SER A 20 9.39 22.81 17.41
C SER A 20 8.08 22.64 18.17
N PRO A 21 7.84 23.38 19.26
CA PRO A 21 6.59 23.31 20.02
C PRO A 21 5.33 23.60 19.17
N GLU A 22 5.45 24.44 18.17
CA GLU A 22 4.36 24.80 17.24
C GLU A 22 4.35 23.91 15.97
N GLY A 23 5.35 23.04 15.81
CA GLY A 23 5.54 22.23 14.60
C GLY A 23 4.49 21.13 14.41
N GLY A 24 3.69 20.80 15.42
CA GLY A 24 2.70 19.75 15.35
C GLY A 24 1.68 19.94 14.22
N VAL A 25 1.16 21.16 14.07
CA VAL A 25 0.21 21.50 12.98
C VAL A 25 0.87 21.38 11.60
N PHE A 26 2.10 21.85 11.45
CA PHE A 26 2.86 21.70 10.22
C PHE A 26 3.11 20.22 9.88
N GLY A 27 3.50 19.41 10.87
CA GLY A 27 3.69 17.98 10.70
C GLY A 27 2.41 17.25 10.26
N LEU A 28 1.28 17.62 10.85
CA LEU A 28 -0.03 17.12 10.48
C LEU A 28 -0.40 17.52 9.04
N MET A 29 -0.18 18.77 8.66
CA MET A 29 -0.44 19.27 7.30
C MET A 29 0.43 18.54 6.26
N ILE A 30 1.72 18.32 6.55
CA ILE A 30 2.62 17.57 5.67
C ILE A 30 2.14 16.11 5.53
N ALA A 31 1.79 15.45 6.63
CA ALA A 31 1.27 14.09 6.58
C ALA A 31 -0.03 13.98 5.78
N ALA A 32 -0.94 14.95 5.94
CA ALA A 32 -2.18 15.03 5.19
C ALA A 32 -1.92 15.28 3.69
N ALA A 33 -0.97 16.15 3.35
CA ALA A 33 -0.59 16.43 1.97
C ALA A 33 0.03 15.20 1.29
N ILE A 34 0.97 14.52 1.97
CA ILE A 34 1.58 13.27 1.47
C ILE A 34 0.48 12.23 1.21
N TRP A 35 -0.40 12.02 2.19
CA TRP A 35 -1.49 11.07 2.04
C TRP A 35 -2.41 11.42 0.87
N LEU A 36 -2.81 12.69 0.73
CA LEU A 36 -3.66 13.14 -0.36
C LEU A 36 -2.99 12.91 -1.73
N ILE A 37 -1.74 13.32 -1.88
CA ILE A 37 -0.97 13.14 -3.13
C ILE A 37 -0.85 11.66 -3.49
N LEU A 38 -0.44 10.82 -2.54
CA LEU A 38 -0.30 9.38 -2.78
C LEU A 38 -1.65 8.73 -3.09
N THR A 39 -2.73 9.16 -2.43
CA THR A 39 -4.08 8.68 -2.73
C THR A 39 -4.51 9.05 -4.13
N LEU A 40 -4.28 10.29 -4.57
CA LEU A 40 -4.58 10.76 -5.92
C LEU A 40 -3.78 10.00 -6.99
N ILE A 41 -2.47 9.81 -6.77
CA ILE A 41 -1.61 9.06 -7.68
C ILE A 41 -2.10 7.61 -7.79
N SER A 42 -2.40 6.97 -6.67
CA SER A 42 -2.85 5.59 -6.67
C SER A 42 -4.23 5.43 -7.29
N PHE A 43 -5.14 6.37 -7.04
CA PHE A 43 -6.46 6.35 -7.66
C PHE A 43 -6.41 6.57 -9.17
N SER A 44 -5.45 7.36 -9.67
CA SER A 44 -5.29 7.63 -11.11
C SER A 44 -4.50 6.56 -11.86
N SER A 45 -3.45 5.99 -11.22
CA SER A 45 -2.45 5.18 -11.92
C SER A 45 -1.94 3.99 -11.09
N GLY A 46 -2.60 3.64 -9.97
CA GLY A 46 -2.12 2.60 -9.05
C GLY A 46 -2.01 1.22 -9.69
N ASP A 47 -2.94 0.87 -10.57
CA ASP A 47 -2.92 -0.36 -11.37
C ASP A 47 -1.70 -0.40 -12.30
N GLN A 48 -1.43 0.67 -13.01
CA GLN A 48 -0.30 0.77 -13.94
C GLN A 48 1.04 0.73 -13.19
N ILE A 49 1.13 1.39 -12.04
CA ILE A 49 2.34 1.39 -11.20
C ILE A 49 2.62 -0.03 -10.69
N LEU A 50 1.59 -0.74 -10.21
CA LEU A 50 1.74 -2.11 -9.72
C LEU A 50 2.16 -3.06 -10.83
N LEU A 51 1.52 -3.01 -11.99
CA LEU A 51 1.83 -3.82 -13.15
C LEU A 51 3.24 -3.54 -13.68
N ALA A 52 3.65 -2.26 -13.76
CA ALA A 52 4.99 -1.86 -14.16
C ALA A 52 6.07 -2.31 -13.15
N ALA A 53 5.81 -2.15 -11.86
CA ALA A 53 6.73 -2.61 -10.79
C ALA A 53 6.91 -4.13 -10.82
N SER A 54 5.84 -4.87 -11.14
CA SER A 54 5.87 -6.33 -11.30
C SER A 54 6.41 -6.78 -12.67
N ARG A 55 6.78 -5.86 -13.56
CA ARG A 55 7.19 -6.15 -14.95
C ARG A 55 6.16 -7.00 -15.69
N ALA A 56 4.89 -6.75 -15.44
CA ALA A 56 3.80 -7.48 -16.05
C ALA A 56 3.68 -7.15 -17.55
N THR A 57 3.58 -8.18 -18.38
CA THR A 57 3.45 -8.07 -19.83
C THR A 57 2.00 -8.36 -20.24
N PRO A 58 1.34 -7.47 -21.01
CA PRO A 58 -0.03 -7.72 -21.46
C PRO A 58 -0.08 -8.94 -22.38
N VAL A 59 -1.15 -9.71 -22.25
CA VAL A 59 -1.36 -10.95 -23.00
C VAL A 59 -2.68 -10.90 -23.74
N THR A 60 -2.64 -11.30 -25.01
CA THR A 60 -3.81 -11.47 -25.86
C THR A 60 -4.19 -12.96 -25.96
N HIS A 61 -5.37 -13.24 -26.49
CA HIS A 61 -5.85 -14.60 -26.73
C HIS A 61 -4.84 -15.45 -27.54
N ASP A 62 -4.21 -14.86 -28.54
CA ASP A 62 -3.27 -15.58 -29.44
C ASP A 62 -1.97 -16.00 -28.73
N VAL A 63 -1.57 -15.27 -27.68
CA VAL A 63 -0.34 -15.54 -26.92
C VAL A 63 -0.55 -16.63 -25.87
N HIS A 64 -1.68 -16.61 -25.18
CA HIS A 64 -2.00 -17.61 -24.15
C HIS A 64 -3.50 -17.96 -24.12
N PRO A 65 -3.99 -18.78 -25.07
CA PRO A 65 -5.42 -19.07 -25.22
C PRO A 65 -6.06 -19.65 -23.96
N GLN A 66 -5.37 -20.57 -23.27
CA GLN A 66 -5.92 -21.21 -22.07
C GLN A 66 -6.20 -20.20 -20.95
N LEU A 67 -5.26 -19.32 -20.63
CA LEU A 67 -5.44 -18.30 -19.59
C LEU A 67 -6.57 -17.33 -19.99
N PHE A 68 -6.57 -16.90 -21.25
CA PHE A 68 -7.59 -15.98 -21.76
C PHE A 68 -9.00 -16.59 -21.63
N ASN A 69 -9.19 -17.83 -22.08
CA ASN A 69 -10.47 -18.52 -22.00
C ASN A 69 -10.95 -18.72 -20.55
N VAL A 70 -10.04 -19.09 -19.64
CA VAL A 70 -10.39 -19.25 -18.23
C VAL A 70 -10.84 -17.90 -17.61
N VAL A 71 -10.15 -16.81 -17.91
CA VAL A 71 -10.55 -15.48 -17.40
C VAL A 71 -11.89 -15.06 -18.01
N GLU A 72 -12.14 -15.33 -19.29
CA GLU A 72 -13.41 -15.03 -19.97
C GLU A 72 -14.57 -15.84 -19.39
N GLU A 73 -14.38 -17.13 -19.16
CA GLU A 73 -15.38 -18.00 -18.52
C GLU A 73 -15.75 -17.49 -17.12
N MET A 74 -14.74 -17.16 -16.31
CA MET A 74 -14.97 -16.65 -14.96
C MET A 74 -15.59 -15.25 -14.96
N LYS A 75 -15.22 -14.39 -15.91
CA LYS A 75 -15.87 -13.09 -16.15
C LYS A 75 -17.36 -13.27 -16.43
N ILE A 76 -17.73 -14.23 -17.28
CA ILE A 76 -19.14 -14.51 -17.63
C ILE A 76 -19.87 -15.06 -16.40
N ALA A 77 -19.29 -16.04 -15.70
CA ALA A 77 -19.87 -16.65 -14.51
C ALA A 77 -20.14 -15.63 -13.39
N ALA A 78 -19.23 -14.69 -13.21
CA ALA A 78 -19.32 -13.63 -12.20
C ALA A 78 -20.15 -12.41 -12.64
N GLY A 79 -20.62 -12.36 -13.88
CA GLY A 79 -21.40 -11.23 -14.41
C GLY A 79 -20.62 -9.92 -14.50
N LEU A 80 -19.30 -9.97 -14.68
CA LEU A 80 -18.50 -8.76 -14.83
C LEU A 80 -18.89 -7.99 -16.11
N PRO A 81 -19.00 -6.65 -16.03
CA PRO A 81 -19.43 -5.83 -17.17
C PRO A 81 -18.40 -5.78 -18.30
N ALA A 82 -17.12 -5.89 -17.98
CA ALA A 82 -16.02 -5.80 -18.94
C ALA A 82 -15.02 -6.95 -18.75
N MET A 83 -14.31 -7.30 -19.82
CA MET A 83 -13.21 -8.25 -19.78
C MET A 83 -12.02 -7.61 -19.05
N PRO A 84 -11.51 -8.21 -17.96
CA PRO A 84 -10.28 -7.74 -17.32
C PRO A 84 -9.11 -7.80 -18.29
N LYS A 85 -8.19 -6.85 -18.21
CA LYS A 85 -6.92 -6.93 -18.94
C LYS A 85 -6.06 -8.03 -18.32
N ILE A 86 -5.46 -8.87 -19.15
CA ILE A 86 -4.69 -10.02 -18.70
C ILE A 86 -3.22 -9.75 -18.86
N TYR A 87 -2.45 -10.07 -17.81
CA TYR A 87 -1.00 -9.89 -17.78
C TYR A 87 -0.30 -11.16 -17.31
N ILE A 88 0.90 -11.40 -17.84
CA ILE A 88 1.83 -12.43 -17.36
C ILE A 88 3.06 -11.76 -16.80
N ILE A 89 3.49 -12.24 -15.61
CA ILE A 89 4.72 -11.82 -14.93
C ILE A 89 5.74 -12.95 -15.07
N ASN A 90 6.92 -12.64 -15.55
CA ASN A 90 8.01 -13.62 -15.66
C ASN A 90 8.70 -13.83 -14.29
N ASP A 91 7.98 -14.52 -13.39
CA ASP A 91 8.45 -14.88 -12.05
C ASP A 91 8.21 -16.39 -11.83
N PRO A 92 9.20 -17.15 -11.33
CA PRO A 92 9.06 -18.58 -11.02
C PRO A 92 8.21 -18.86 -9.76
N ALA A 93 7.99 -17.87 -8.88
CA ALA A 93 7.10 -18.03 -7.72
C ALA A 93 5.63 -18.06 -8.18
N PRO A 94 4.81 -19.03 -7.70
CA PRO A 94 3.40 -19.10 -8.06
C PRO A 94 2.64 -17.95 -7.39
N ASN A 95 2.05 -17.07 -8.19
CA ASN A 95 1.25 -15.96 -7.70
C ASN A 95 0.25 -15.51 -8.76
N ALA A 96 -0.90 -14.95 -8.31
CA ALA A 96 -1.84 -14.21 -9.10
C ALA A 96 -2.36 -13.02 -8.28
N PHE A 97 -2.83 -11.98 -8.93
CA PHE A 97 -3.54 -10.89 -8.27
C PHE A 97 -4.42 -10.13 -9.24
N ALA A 98 -5.51 -9.58 -8.70
CA ALA A 98 -6.34 -8.61 -9.40
C ALA A 98 -5.98 -7.18 -8.99
N THR A 99 -6.05 -6.25 -9.92
CA THR A 99 -5.86 -4.81 -9.69
C THR A 99 -6.79 -3.99 -10.56
N GLY A 100 -6.99 -2.71 -10.20
CA GLY A 100 -7.87 -1.81 -10.92
C GLY A 100 -8.66 -0.90 -9.99
N ARG A 101 -9.47 -0.02 -10.57
CA ARG A 101 -10.29 0.94 -9.80
C ARG A 101 -11.73 0.47 -9.60
N ASN A 102 -12.25 -0.24 -10.56
CA ASN A 102 -13.63 -0.74 -10.60
C ASN A 102 -13.72 -1.97 -11.52
N PRO A 103 -14.83 -2.71 -11.52
CA PRO A 103 -15.02 -3.88 -12.38
C PRO A 103 -14.87 -3.62 -13.88
N GLU A 104 -15.09 -2.39 -14.32
CA GLU A 104 -14.95 -1.99 -15.74
C GLU A 104 -13.48 -1.77 -16.15
N ASN A 105 -12.62 -1.44 -15.19
CA ASN A 105 -11.20 -1.14 -15.40
C ASN A 105 -10.33 -2.02 -14.50
N ALA A 106 -10.59 -3.32 -14.54
CA ALA A 106 -9.85 -4.32 -13.79
C ALA A 106 -8.77 -4.98 -14.65
N SER A 107 -7.76 -5.50 -14.01
CA SER A 107 -6.70 -6.30 -14.60
C SER A 107 -6.43 -7.52 -13.72
N VAL A 108 -6.09 -8.64 -14.34
CA VAL A 108 -5.64 -9.86 -13.67
C VAL A 108 -4.22 -10.15 -14.12
N ALA A 109 -3.32 -10.34 -13.19
CA ALA A 109 -1.93 -10.68 -13.45
C ALA A 109 -1.60 -12.05 -12.86
N VAL A 110 -0.92 -12.89 -13.63
CA VAL A 110 -0.56 -14.27 -13.26
C VAL A 110 0.92 -14.48 -13.52
N THR A 111 1.62 -15.15 -12.62
CA THR A 111 3.04 -15.47 -12.82
C THR A 111 3.23 -16.68 -13.72
N ALA A 112 4.34 -16.72 -14.47
CA ALA A 112 4.74 -17.88 -15.24
C ALA A 112 4.89 -19.13 -14.36
N GLY A 113 5.36 -18.97 -13.13
CA GLY A 113 5.49 -20.05 -12.16
C GLY A 113 4.15 -20.65 -11.72
N LEU A 114 3.07 -19.86 -11.67
CA LEU A 114 1.72 -20.37 -11.42
C LEU A 114 1.21 -21.17 -12.64
N LEU A 115 1.32 -20.60 -13.83
CA LEU A 115 0.88 -21.23 -15.07
C LEU A 115 1.58 -22.57 -15.37
N ALA A 116 2.85 -22.69 -14.95
CA ALA A 116 3.62 -23.92 -15.11
C ALA A 116 3.22 -25.04 -14.14
N ARG A 117 2.55 -24.71 -13.05
CA ARG A 117 2.20 -25.66 -11.97
C ARG A 117 0.76 -26.11 -11.98
N LEU A 118 -0.15 -25.26 -12.42
CA LEU A 118 -1.57 -25.51 -12.36
C LEU A 118 -2.10 -26.10 -13.66
N ASN A 119 -2.98 -27.09 -13.53
CA ASN A 119 -3.83 -27.51 -14.63
C ASN A 119 -4.97 -26.49 -14.86
N ARG A 120 -5.81 -26.74 -15.88
CA ARG A 120 -6.87 -25.80 -16.25
C ARG A 120 -7.89 -25.57 -15.13
N ASP A 121 -8.30 -26.64 -14.43
CA ASP A 121 -9.33 -26.56 -13.40
C ASP A 121 -8.80 -25.87 -12.14
N GLU A 122 -7.55 -26.12 -11.77
CA GLU A 122 -6.87 -25.43 -10.69
C GLU A 122 -6.67 -23.93 -11.01
N LEU A 123 -6.28 -23.60 -12.23
CA LEU A 123 -6.18 -22.24 -12.71
C LEU A 123 -7.54 -21.53 -12.67
N GLN A 124 -8.61 -22.21 -13.03
CA GLN A 124 -9.97 -21.70 -12.96
C GLN A 124 -10.35 -21.31 -11.53
N GLY A 125 -10.01 -22.14 -10.54
CA GLY A 125 -10.23 -21.82 -9.12
C GLY A 125 -9.49 -20.55 -8.68
N VAL A 126 -8.22 -20.39 -9.04
CA VAL A 126 -7.44 -19.20 -8.74
C VAL A 126 -8.02 -17.95 -9.42
N ILE A 127 -8.36 -18.03 -10.69
CA ILE A 127 -8.95 -16.92 -11.43
C ILE A 127 -10.33 -16.55 -10.90
N ALA A 128 -11.15 -17.53 -10.49
CA ALA A 128 -12.45 -17.28 -9.86
C ALA A 128 -12.29 -16.48 -8.57
N HIS A 129 -11.31 -16.83 -7.74
CA HIS A 129 -10.97 -16.10 -6.51
C HIS A 129 -10.56 -14.64 -6.83
N GLU A 130 -9.65 -14.42 -7.78
CA GLU A 130 -9.23 -13.07 -8.18
C GLU A 130 -10.40 -12.24 -8.76
N ILE A 131 -11.27 -12.86 -9.56
CA ILE A 131 -12.46 -12.19 -10.11
C ILE A 131 -13.46 -11.84 -9.00
N SER A 132 -13.58 -12.63 -7.94
CA SER A 132 -14.43 -12.30 -6.81
C SER A 132 -13.99 -11.01 -6.11
N HIS A 133 -12.69 -10.76 -5.97
CA HIS A 133 -12.15 -9.49 -5.48
C HIS A 133 -12.53 -8.29 -6.37
N ILE A 134 -12.63 -8.50 -7.69
CA ILE A 134 -13.09 -7.46 -8.62
C ILE A 134 -14.58 -7.16 -8.38
N VAL A 135 -15.41 -8.19 -8.30
CA VAL A 135 -16.87 -8.08 -8.07
C VAL A 135 -17.17 -7.35 -6.77
N HIS A 136 -16.51 -7.72 -5.70
CA HIS A 136 -16.69 -7.12 -4.36
C HIS A 136 -16.00 -5.77 -4.19
N ARG A 137 -15.32 -5.26 -5.23
CA ARG A 137 -14.55 -4.00 -5.21
C ARG A 137 -13.45 -3.97 -4.15
N ASP A 138 -12.91 -5.12 -3.80
CA ASP A 138 -11.86 -5.26 -2.80
C ASP A 138 -10.54 -4.68 -3.28
N ILE A 139 -10.30 -4.74 -4.58
CA ILE A 139 -9.10 -4.19 -5.23
C ILE A 139 -8.87 -2.71 -4.87
N LEU A 140 -9.89 -1.87 -4.91
CA LEU A 140 -9.78 -0.47 -4.52
C LEU A 140 -9.48 -0.32 -3.03
N PHE A 141 -10.12 -1.11 -2.19
CA PHE A 141 -9.94 -1.07 -0.74
C PHE A 141 -8.53 -1.49 -0.33
N VAL A 142 -8.02 -2.59 -0.89
CA VAL A 142 -6.65 -3.09 -0.64
C VAL A 142 -5.61 -2.08 -1.13
N THR A 143 -5.83 -1.49 -2.30
CA THR A 143 -4.97 -0.44 -2.85
C THR A 143 -4.89 0.77 -1.90
N LEU A 144 -6.02 1.30 -1.44
CA LEU A 144 -6.05 2.42 -0.50
C LEU A 144 -5.41 2.07 0.85
N ALA A 145 -5.63 0.86 1.37
CA ALA A 145 -5.00 0.40 2.59
C ALA A 145 -3.47 0.30 2.45
N GLY A 146 -3.01 -0.21 1.31
CA GLY A 146 -1.58 -0.29 0.97
C GLY A 146 -0.90 1.08 0.88
N ILE A 147 -1.60 2.08 0.31
CA ILE A 147 -1.10 3.46 0.26
C ILE A 147 -0.95 4.05 1.65
N MET A 148 -1.96 3.89 2.49
CA MET A 148 -1.91 4.39 3.86
C MET A 148 -0.77 3.74 4.64
N LEU A 149 -0.61 2.43 4.53
CA LEU A 149 0.52 1.70 5.09
C LEU A 149 1.85 2.24 4.56
N GLY A 150 1.99 2.36 3.23
CA GLY A 150 3.18 2.90 2.59
C GLY A 150 3.51 4.33 3.04
N SER A 151 2.50 5.18 3.20
CA SER A 151 2.66 6.55 3.69
C SER A 151 3.20 6.60 5.12
N ILE A 152 2.68 5.74 6.02
CA ILE A 152 3.14 5.64 7.42
C ILE A 152 4.59 5.16 7.46
N VAL A 153 4.91 4.10 6.70
CA VAL A 153 6.27 3.55 6.62
C VAL A 153 7.24 4.57 6.04
N LEU A 154 6.87 5.25 4.96
CA LEU A 154 7.70 6.28 4.33
C LEU A 154 7.99 7.43 5.29
N LEU A 155 6.96 7.98 5.94
CA LEU A 155 7.12 9.08 6.89
C LEU A 155 8.03 8.69 8.06
N SER A 156 7.84 7.47 8.61
CA SER A 156 8.68 6.92 9.68
C SER A 156 10.14 6.78 9.22
N GLN A 157 10.38 6.21 8.05
CA GLN A 157 11.73 5.99 7.52
C GLN A 157 12.45 7.31 7.22
N VAL A 158 11.76 8.28 6.62
CA VAL A 158 12.34 9.60 6.33
C VAL A 158 12.74 10.30 7.63
N PHE A 159 11.88 10.26 8.64
CA PHE A 159 12.17 10.82 9.95
C PHE A 159 13.38 10.16 10.62
N LEU A 160 13.38 8.82 10.75
CA LEU A 160 14.45 8.07 11.41
C LEU A 160 15.79 8.21 10.66
N ARG A 161 15.79 8.16 9.33
CA ARG A 161 17.00 8.37 8.52
C ARG A 161 17.52 9.81 8.66
N GLY A 162 16.62 10.80 8.61
CA GLY A 162 16.99 12.20 8.79
C GLY A 162 17.68 12.43 10.13
N MET A 163 17.17 11.82 11.19
CA MET A 163 17.81 11.87 12.51
C MET A 163 19.19 11.19 12.53
N PHE A 164 19.29 9.99 11.92
CA PHE A 164 20.55 9.25 11.87
C PHE A 164 21.63 10.05 11.13
N TYR A 165 21.33 10.63 9.97
CA TYR A 165 22.26 11.46 9.21
C TYR A 165 22.62 12.76 9.94
N SER A 166 21.66 13.38 10.64
CA SER A 166 21.92 14.56 11.48
C SER A 166 22.87 14.25 12.64
N SER A 167 22.79 13.04 13.19
CA SER A 167 23.67 12.56 14.26
C SER A 167 25.09 12.27 13.76
N MET A 168 25.26 11.72 12.54
CA MET A 168 26.56 11.38 11.96
C MET A 168 27.29 12.58 11.36
N GLY A 169 26.54 13.57 10.87
CA GLY A 169 27.08 14.74 10.15
C GLY A 169 27.61 15.83 11.09
N GLY A 170 28.33 15.51 12.17
CA GLY A 170 29.22 16.35 12.97
C GLY A 170 29.00 17.87 13.11
N SER A 171 27.88 18.41 12.70
CA SER A 171 27.48 19.77 12.94
C SER A 171 26.85 19.86 14.33
N ARG A 172 27.68 20.14 15.32
CA ARG A 172 27.25 20.71 16.59
C ARG A 172 26.47 22.00 16.30
N ARG A 173 25.27 21.91 15.80
CA ARG A 173 24.29 22.96 16.01
C ARG A 173 24.02 22.97 17.50
N ARG A 174 24.77 23.82 18.20
CA ARG A 174 24.46 24.25 19.56
C ARG A 174 22.97 24.57 19.56
N TYR A 175 22.18 23.70 20.19
CA TYR A 175 20.91 24.13 20.73
C TYR A 175 21.22 25.32 21.60
N SER A 176 21.00 26.51 21.06
CA SER A 176 21.10 27.74 21.81
C SER A 176 20.03 27.68 22.89
N SER A 177 20.46 27.36 24.07
CA SER A 177 19.68 27.38 25.29
C SER A 177 19.23 28.83 25.55
N GLY A 178 17.99 29.09 25.12
CA GLY A 178 17.26 30.26 25.57
C GLY A 178 16.04 29.79 26.36
N GLY A 179 16.15 29.77 27.70
CA GLY A 179 15.00 29.51 28.56
C GLY A 179 15.05 28.19 29.34
N GLN A 180 15.04 28.30 30.65
CA GLN A 180 15.22 27.30 31.71
C GLN A 180 14.03 26.31 31.85
N GLY A 181 13.38 25.87 30.77
CA GLY A 181 12.29 24.90 30.79
C GLY A 181 12.00 24.22 29.44
N GLY A 182 12.47 24.79 28.33
CA GLY A 182 12.11 24.30 26.97
C GLY A 182 12.90 23.06 26.49
N GLY A 183 14.14 22.90 26.92
CA GLY A 183 15.02 21.84 26.43
C GLY A 183 14.60 20.43 26.86
N GLN A 184 14.09 20.29 28.08
CA GLN A 184 13.68 19.00 28.62
C GLN A 184 12.39 18.49 27.94
N ALA A 185 11.42 19.38 27.74
CA ALA A 185 10.19 19.07 27.04
C ALA A 185 10.46 18.63 25.58
N GLN A 186 11.40 19.31 24.92
CA GLN A 186 11.77 18.97 23.54
C GLN A 186 12.51 17.63 23.41
N ILE A 187 13.35 17.27 24.36
CA ILE A 187 13.99 15.94 24.43
C ILE A 187 12.92 14.85 24.63
N VAL A 188 11.97 15.07 25.52
CA VAL A 188 10.86 14.14 25.74
C VAL A 188 10.05 13.96 24.47
N MET A 189 9.69 15.05 23.79
CA MET A 189 8.95 14.98 22.53
C MET A 189 9.72 14.26 21.43
N LEU A 190 11.03 14.41 21.38
CA LEU A 190 11.89 13.69 20.45
C LEU A 190 11.87 12.18 20.72
N ILE A 191 11.96 11.76 21.97
CA ILE A 191 11.88 10.36 22.38
C ILE A 191 10.50 9.79 21.99
N VAL A 192 9.43 10.52 22.24
CA VAL A 192 8.07 10.13 21.85
C VAL A 192 7.95 10.01 20.34
N ALA A 193 8.53 10.93 19.57
CA ALA A 193 8.50 10.87 18.11
C ALA A 193 9.28 9.67 17.55
N ILE A 194 10.43 9.32 18.12
CA ILE A 194 11.18 8.12 17.75
C ILE A 194 10.37 6.86 18.06
N ALA A 195 9.80 6.77 19.26
CA ALA A 195 8.95 5.66 19.65
C ALA A 195 7.73 5.53 18.71
N ALA A 196 7.06 6.64 18.41
CA ALA A 196 5.94 6.66 17.46
C ALA A 196 6.36 6.23 16.06
N ALA A 197 7.52 6.68 15.56
CA ALA A 197 8.03 6.30 14.25
C ALA A 197 8.41 4.80 14.14
N ILE A 198 8.68 4.13 15.24
CA ILE A 198 8.92 2.69 15.31
C ILE A 198 7.58 1.92 15.43
N VAL A 199 6.68 2.40 16.27
CA VAL A 199 5.43 1.70 16.58
C VAL A 199 4.39 1.88 15.48
N ALA A 200 4.30 3.07 14.86
CA ALA A 200 3.28 3.36 13.86
C ALA A 200 3.30 2.41 12.65
N PRO A 201 4.45 2.05 12.03
CA PRO A 201 4.49 1.04 10.99
C PRO A 201 3.97 -0.32 11.44
N ILE A 202 4.34 -0.75 12.65
CA ILE A 202 3.90 -2.04 13.20
C ILE A 202 2.37 -2.07 13.34
N MET A 203 1.79 -1.02 13.91
CA MET A 203 0.35 -0.86 14.02
C MET A 203 -0.34 -0.81 12.65
N ALA A 204 0.27 -0.12 11.70
CA ALA A 204 -0.25 -0.04 10.34
C ALA A 204 -0.24 -1.40 9.63
N TYR A 205 0.82 -2.21 9.78
CA TYR A 205 0.87 -3.59 9.29
C TYR A 205 -0.22 -4.47 9.92
N LEU A 206 -0.39 -4.41 11.24
CA LEU A 206 -1.42 -5.18 11.92
C LEU A 206 -2.83 -4.82 11.44
N LEU A 207 -3.10 -3.52 11.28
CA LEU A 207 -4.37 -3.03 10.73
C LEU A 207 -4.56 -3.48 9.28
N TYR A 208 -3.53 -3.40 8.44
CA TYR A 208 -3.57 -3.85 7.06
C TYR A 208 -3.93 -5.34 6.97
N PHE A 209 -3.23 -6.21 7.72
CA PHE A 209 -3.52 -7.64 7.73
C PHE A 209 -4.90 -7.98 8.30
N ALA A 210 -5.35 -7.25 9.33
CA ALA A 210 -6.69 -7.44 9.87
C ALA A 210 -7.80 -7.07 8.85
N LEU A 211 -7.56 -6.05 8.04
CA LEU A 211 -8.46 -5.63 6.97
C LEU A 211 -8.43 -6.59 5.79
N SER A 212 -7.24 -7.04 5.37
CA SER A 212 -7.06 -8.01 4.28
C SER A 212 -7.74 -9.33 4.61
N ARG A 213 -7.52 -9.88 5.79
CA ARG A 213 -8.13 -11.16 6.21
C ARG A 213 -9.66 -11.15 6.14
N ARG A 214 -10.31 -10.04 6.48
CA ARG A 214 -11.77 -9.93 6.37
C ARG A 214 -12.27 -9.99 4.92
N ARG A 215 -11.46 -9.53 3.97
CA ARG A 215 -11.78 -9.52 2.54
C ARG A 215 -11.56 -10.88 1.90
N GLU A 216 -10.55 -11.63 2.35
CA GLU A 216 -10.34 -13.02 1.91
C GLU A 216 -11.56 -13.89 2.22
N TYR A 217 -12.13 -13.80 3.43
CA TYR A 217 -13.34 -14.53 3.79
C TYR A 217 -14.58 -14.17 2.94
N LEU A 218 -14.64 -12.96 2.39
CA LEU A 218 -15.71 -12.54 1.49
C LEU A 218 -15.47 -13.02 0.05
N ALA A 219 -14.22 -13.19 -0.34
CA ALA A 219 -13.86 -13.68 -1.67
C ALA A 219 -14.09 -15.19 -1.81
N ASP A 220 -13.93 -15.93 -0.71
CA ASP A 220 -14.12 -17.39 -0.65
C ASP A 220 -15.59 -17.82 -0.44
N ALA A 221 -16.50 -16.87 -0.14
CA ALA A 221 -17.92 -17.14 0.13
C ALA A 221 -18.78 -17.08 -1.14
#